data_8dbf270f9f5d81397bc38099a50d65aa
#
_entry.id   8dbf270f9f5d81397bc38099a50d65aa
#
_cell.length_a   1.000
_cell.length_b   1.000
_cell.length_c   1.000
_cell.angle_alpha   90.00
_cell.angle_beta   90.00
_cell.angle_gamma   90.00
#
_symmetry.space_group_name_H-M   'P 1'
#
loop_
_entity.id
_entity.type
_entity.pdbx_description
1 polymer ?
#
loop_
_entity_poly.entity_id
_entity_poly.type
_entity_poly.pdbx_seq_one_letter_code
_entity_poly.pdbx_strand_id
1 'polypeptide(L)'
;MKGFRRYPARAVGVWLGCVIGVGVFVILSTVWAKEIAFVAREVEDQQAVWLPGEIVIHRSTDFREPLIFRFENPTERTHVFEAPALFESLEEGGVQITRPVRITIPSKGTEQAVIDRDRMASDAIAAEGETVTYRFYCPLHRVDADMGGRIVVGR
;
A
#
# COMPACT_ATOMS: atom_id res chain seq x y z
N MET A 1 -73.23 44.91 -30.82
CA MET A 1 -73.33 43.44 -30.61
C MET A 1 -72.05 42.77 -31.14
N LYS A 2 -71.17 42.33 -30.27
CA LYS A 2 -69.83 41.82 -30.64
C LYS A 2 -69.86 40.30 -30.69
N GLY A 3 -69.55 39.71 -31.87
CA GLY A 3 -69.51 38.26 -32.08
C GLY A 3 -68.24 37.60 -31.46
N PHE A 4 -68.49 36.58 -30.70
CA PHE A 4 -67.45 35.74 -30.14
C PHE A 4 -67.01 34.69 -31.16
N ARG A 5 -65.74 34.76 -31.61
CA ARG A 5 -65.12 33.70 -32.44
C ARG A 5 -64.56 32.64 -31.51
N ARG A 6 -65.02 31.42 -31.63
CA ARG A 6 -64.45 30.20 -30.99
C ARG A 6 -63.24 29.73 -31.78
N TYR A 7 -62.08 29.58 -31.11
CA TYR A 7 -60.89 28.90 -31.67
C TYR A 7 -60.92 27.40 -31.31
N PRO A 8 -60.61 26.53 -32.27
CA PRO A 8 -60.53 25.12 -31.97
C PRO A 8 -59.19 24.74 -31.16
N ALA A 9 -59.35 23.93 -30.15
CA ALA A 9 -58.25 23.38 -29.36
C ALA A 9 -57.40 22.48 -30.22
N ARG A 10 -56.10 22.78 -30.35
CA ARG A 10 -55.10 21.91 -30.91
C ARG A 10 -54.64 20.93 -29.81
N ALA A 11 -54.83 19.62 -30.04
CA ALA A 11 -54.28 18.55 -29.22
C ALA A 11 -52.77 18.53 -29.39
N VAL A 12 -52.04 18.81 -28.31
CA VAL A 12 -50.60 18.66 -28.24
C VAL A 12 -50.33 17.19 -27.86
N GLY A 13 -49.89 16.41 -28.83
CA GLY A 13 -49.42 15.05 -28.59
C GLY A 13 -48.10 15.08 -27.78
N VAL A 14 -48.17 14.58 -26.57
CA VAL A 14 -46.97 14.36 -25.73
C VAL A 14 -46.29 13.09 -26.21
N TRP A 15 -45.15 13.26 -26.89
CA TRP A 15 -44.24 12.14 -27.18
C TRP A 15 -43.48 11.83 -25.92
N LEU A 16 -43.80 10.69 -25.29
CA LEU A 16 -42.98 10.09 -24.21
C LEU A 16 -41.75 9.45 -24.87
N GLY A 17 -40.64 10.19 -24.92
CA GLY A 17 -39.35 9.64 -25.27
C GLY A 17 -38.83 8.75 -24.12
N CYS A 18 -38.83 7.43 -24.31
CA CYS A 18 -38.11 6.51 -23.46
C CYS A 18 -36.61 6.77 -23.63
N VAL A 19 -35.99 7.49 -22.70
CA VAL A 19 -34.54 7.56 -22.57
C VAL A 19 -34.11 6.28 -21.90
N ILE A 20 -33.61 5.32 -22.69
CA ILE A 20 -32.90 4.16 -22.18
C ILE A 20 -31.53 4.67 -21.70
N GLY A 21 -31.45 4.97 -20.40
CA GLY A 21 -30.19 5.28 -19.74
C GLY A 21 -29.31 4.02 -19.72
N VAL A 22 -28.31 3.97 -20.62
CA VAL A 22 -27.23 3.00 -20.52
C VAL A 22 -26.40 3.38 -19.30
N GLY A 23 -26.72 2.76 -18.18
CA GLY A 23 -25.92 2.86 -16.96
C GLY A 23 -24.56 2.24 -17.21
N VAL A 24 -23.54 3.07 -17.40
CA VAL A 24 -22.15 2.60 -17.38
C VAL A 24 -21.85 2.18 -15.95
N PHE A 25 -21.94 0.89 -15.66
CA PHE A 25 -21.43 0.31 -14.42
C PHE A 25 -19.91 0.40 -14.47
N VAL A 26 -19.35 1.45 -13.90
CA VAL A 26 -17.92 1.50 -13.59
C VAL A 26 -17.68 0.50 -12.46
N ILE A 27 -17.23 -0.70 -12.82
CA ILE A 27 -16.74 -1.68 -11.87
C ILE A 27 -15.41 -1.11 -11.34
N LEU A 28 -15.47 -0.42 -10.22
CA LEU A 28 -14.28 -0.07 -9.44
C LEU A 28 -13.69 -1.39 -8.95
N SER A 29 -12.71 -1.90 -9.69
CA SER A 29 -11.90 -3.02 -9.23
C SER A 29 -11.13 -2.53 -8.01
N THR A 30 -11.57 -2.91 -6.82
CA THR A 30 -10.80 -2.72 -5.58
C THR A 30 -9.54 -3.56 -5.73
N VAL A 31 -8.42 -2.93 -6.02
CA VAL A 31 -7.12 -3.58 -5.98
C VAL A 31 -6.84 -3.84 -4.51
N TRP A 32 -6.91 -5.09 -4.12
CA TRP A 32 -6.51 -5.52 -2.78
C TRP A 32 -4.99 -5.46 -2.72
N ALA A 33 -4.45 -4.78 -1.72
CA ALA A 33 -3.02 -4.80 -1.44
C ALA A 33 -2.76 -5.71 -0.24
N LYS A 34 -1.67 -6.48 -0.27
CA LYS A 34 -1.24 -7.21 0.92
C LYS A 34 -0.54 -6.23 1.85
N GLU A 35 -1.16 -5.97 2.99
CA GLU A 35 -0.57 -5.14 4.05
C GLU A 35 0.15 -6.00 5.08
N ILE A 36 1.37 -5.61 5.44
CA ILE A 36 2.16 -6.20 6.52
C ILE A 36 2.46 -5.08 7.52
N ALA A 37 1.98 -5.26 8.75
CA ALA A 37 2.16 -4.28 9.81
C ALA A 37 3.40 -4.59 10.65
N PHE A 38 4.19 -3.53 10.92
CA PHE A 38 5.31 -3.52 11.86
C PHE A 38 5.00 -2.54 12.99
N VAL A 39 5.22 -2.97 14.21
CA VAL A 39 4.99 -2.14 15.39
C VAL A 39 6.31 -1.96 16.14
N ALA A 40 6.69 -0.72 16.41
CA ALA A 40 7.85 -0.41 17.24
C ALA A 40 7.55 -0.77 18.70
N ARG A 41 8.49 -1.44 19.35
CA ARG A 41 8.43 -1.76 20.77
C ARG A 41 9.74 -1.41 21.44
N GLU A 42 9.68 -0.64 22.50
CA GLU A 42 10.82 -0.42 23.37
C GLU A 42 11.05 -1.64 24.26
N VAL A 43 12.30 -2.06 24.36
CA VAL A 43 12.80 -3.11 25.23
C VAL A 43 13.79 -2.49 26.24
N GLU A 44 14.34 -3.27 27.13
CA GLU A 44 15.30 -2.81 28.14
C GLU A 44 16.46 -2.02 27.51
N ASP A 45 17.08 -1.13 28.29
CA ASP A 45 18.22 -0.29 27.89
C ASP A 45 17.92 0.71 26.74
N GLN A 46 16.70 1.18 26.62
CA GLN A 46 16.27 2.16 25.61
C GLN A 46 16.41 1.66 24.16
N GLN A 47 16.53 0.39 23.97
CA GLN A 47 16.54 -0.22 22.66
C GLN A 47 15.12 -0.34 22.10
N ALA A 48 14.99 -0.33 20.78
CA ALA A 48 13.71 -0.57 20.13
C ALA A 48 13.84 -1.66 19.08
N VAL A 49 12.84 -2.53 19.05
CA VAL A 49 12.69 -3.58 18.06
C VAL A 49 11.42 -3.38 17.26
N TRP A 50 11.43 -3.88 16.04
CA TRP A 50 10.23 -3.95 15.22
C TRP A 50 9.59 -5.33 15.34
N LEU A 51 8.29 -5.35 15.60
CA LEU A 51 7.50 -6.58 15.66
C LEU A 51 6.54 -6.67 14.46
N PRO A 52 6.37 -7.87 13.88
CA PRO A 52 7.06 -9.11 14.18
C PRO A 52 8.54 -9.07 13.74
N GLY A 53 9.40 -9.78 14.48
CA GLY A 53 10.83 -9.86 14.17
C GLY A 53 11.14 -10.76 12.96
N GLU A 54 10.17 -11.57 12.52
CA GLU A 54 10.30 -12.38 11.31
C GLU A 54 9.00 -12.35 10.52
N ILE A 55 9.14 -12.19 9.20
CA ILE A 55 8.04 -12.26 8.22
C ILE A 55 8.43 -13.22 7.11
N VAL A 56 7.49 -14.08 6.75
CA VAL A 56 7.63 -14.95 5.58
C VAL A 56 6.70 -14.47 4.48
N ILE A 57 7.25 -14.24 3.30
CA ILE A 57 6.54 -13.84 2.09
C ILE A 57 6.63 -14.97 1.07
N HIS A 58 5.49 -15.46 0.59
CA HIS A 58 5.41 -16.50 -0.42
C HIS A 58 5.22 -15.86 -1.80
N ARG A 59 6.19 -16.03 -2.71
CA ARG A 59 6.15 -15.47 -4.06
C ARG A 59 4.89 -15.86 -4.83
N SER A 60 4.50 -17.11 -4.75
CA SER A 60 3.38 -17.66 -5.52
C SER A 60 2.03 -17.02 -5.19
N THR A 61 1.87 -16.54 -3.97
CA THR A 61 0.61 -15.95 -3.48
C THR A 61 0.71 -14.46 -3.24
N ASP A 62 1.78 -14.00 -2.60
CA ASP A 62 1.88 -12.66 -2.04
C ASP A 62 2.30 -11.61 -3.08
N PHE A 63 2.96 -12.03 -4.16
CA PHE A 63 3.37 -11.14 -5.25
C PHE A 63 2.27 -10.91 -6.31
N ARG A 64 1.06 -11.40 -6.10
CA ARG A 64 -0.07 -11.14 -7.02
C ARG A 64 -0.60 -9.72 -6.88
N GLU A 65 -0.43 -9.13 -5.71
CA GLU A 65 -0.98 -7.82 -5.34
C GLU A 65 0.15 -6.88 -4.88
N PRO A 66 -0.07 -5.56 -4.87
CA PRO A 66 0.88 -4.63 -4.28
C PRO A 66 1.17 -4.97 -2.82
N LEU A 67 2.44 -4.93 -2.43
CA LEU A 67 2.89 -5.21 -1.09
C LEU A 67 3.11 -3.89 -0.35
N ILE A 68 2.33 -3.65 0.70
CA ILE A 68 2.40 -2.45 1.51
C ILE A 68 2.93 -2.81 2.89
N PHE A 69 3.97 -2.11 3.33
CA PHE A 69 4.43 -2.18 4.71
C PHE A 69 3.85 -0.97 5.47
N ARG A 70 3.18 -1.26 6.56
CA ARG A 70 2.64 -0.27 7.48
C ARG A 70 3.45 -0.31 8.76
N PHE A 71 3.91 0.85 9.21
CA PHE A 71 4.73 1.02 10.41
C PHE A 71 3.95 1.81 11.44
N GLU A 72 3.83 1.25 12.65
CA GLU A 72 3.18 1.88 13.78
C GLU A 72 4.20 2.11 14.90
N ASN A 73 4.21 3.31 15.43
CA ASN A 73 5.06 3.65 16.55
C ASN A 73 4.21 4.12 17.75
N PRO A 74 3.81 3.23 18.65
CA PRO A 74 3.04 3.59 19.84
C PRO A 74 3.89 4.22 20.94
N THR A 75 5.22 4.33 20.78
CA THR A 75 6.14 4.83 21.80
C THR A 75 6.23 6.35 21.84
N GLU A 76 6.90 6.90 22.85
CA GLU A 76 7.11 8.34 23.01
C GLU A 76 8.31 8.88 22.21
N ARG A 77 9.03 8.00 21.51
CA ARG A 77 10.24 8.35 20.77
C ARG A 77 10.03 8.14 19.27
N THR A 78 10.80 8.87 18.47
CA THR A 78 10.91 8.61 17.04
C THR A 78 11.71 7.34 16.80
N HIS A 79 11.24 6.48 15.89
CA HIS A 79 11.95 5.28 15.43
C HIS A 79 12.18 5.34 13.92
N VAL A 80 13.16 4.58 13.46
CA VAL A 80 13.45 4.42 12.04
C VAL A 80 13.38 2.93 11.71
N PHE A 81 12.63 2.59 10.66
CA PHE A 81 12.72 1.28 10.05
C PHE A 81 13.71 1.36 8.90
N GLU A 82 14.77 0.57 8.97
CA GLU A 82 15.78 0.51 7.92
C GLU A 82 15.99 -0.92 7.45
N ALA A 83 15.88 -1.11 6.13
CA ALA A 83 16.13 -2.38 5.45
C ALA A 83 16.94 -2.09 4.17
N PRO A 84 18.28 -2.03 4.24
CA PRO A 84 19.13 -1.52 3.16
C PRO A 84 19.07 -2.33 1.85
N ALA A 85 18.77 -3.62 1.95
CA ALA A 85 18.67 -4.51 0.79
C ALA A 85 17.25 -4.62 0.24
N LEU A 86 16.26 -4.02 0.92
CA LEU A 86 14.88 -3.95 0.47
C LEU A 86 14.62 -2.59 -0.17
N PHE A 87 13.79 -2.55 -1.22
CA PHE A 87 13.51 -1.32 -1.94
C PHE A 87 12.03 -0.98 -1.88
N GLU A 88 11.72 0.31 -1.74
CA GLU A 88 10.39 0.87 -1.90
C GLU A 88 10.25 1.53 -3.28
N SER A 89 9.03 1.50 -3.79
CA SER A 89 8.63 2.16 -5.03
C SER A 89 7.84 3.42 -4.69
N LEU A 90 8.28 4.54 -5.26
CA LEU A 90 7.69 5.86 -5.04
C LEU A 90 7.33 6.49 -6.38
N GLU A 91 6.33 7.34 -6.37
CA GLU A 91 6.00 8.20 -7.51
C GLU A 91 6.38 9.64 -7.16
N GLU A 92 7.34 10.19 -7.88
CA GLU A 92 7.79 11.57 -7.70
C GLU A 92 7.76 12.31 -9.05
N GLY A 93 6.93 13.35 -9.13
CA GLY A 93 6.80 14.13 -10.38
C GLY A 93 6.29 13.34 -11.58
N GLY A 94 5.50 12.28 -11.38
CA GLY A 94 5.03 11.39 -12.46
C GLY A 94 6.05 10.35 -12.92
N VAL A 95 7.18 10.24 -12.22
CA VAL A 95 8.22 9.24 -12.49
C VAL A 95 8.26 8.25 -11.33
N GLN A 96 8.26 6.95 -11.66
CA GLN A 96 8.46 5.91 -10.68
C GLN A 96 9.94 5.77 -10.34
N ILE A 97 10.28 5.94 -9.08
CA ILE A 97 11.64 5.78 -8.54
C ILE A 97 11.67 4.68 -7.49
N THR A 98 12.83 4.07 -7.33
CA THR A 98 13.06 3.08 -6.26
C THR A 98 14.22 3.52 -5.39
N ARG A 99 14.11 3.29 -4.08
CA ARG A 99 15.19 3.56 -3.13
C ARG A 99 15.18 2.51 -2.02
N PRO A 100 16.31 2.30 -1.32
CA PRO A 100 16.36 1.45 -0.14
C PRO A 100 15.34 1.90 0.91
N VAL A 101 14.69 0.95 1.55
CA VAL A 101 13.68 1.25 2.57
C VAL A 101 14.35 1.86 3.79
N ARG A 102 14.04 3.13 4.03
CA ARG A 102 14.43 3.87 5.24
C ARG A 102 13.35 4.87 5.59
N ILE A 103 12.55 4.56 6.60
CA ILE A 103 11.35 5.31 6.96
C ILE A 103 11.47 5.78 8.40
N THR A 104 11.24 7.06 8.62
CA THR A 104 11.20 7.67 9.94
C THR A 104 9.76 7.73 10.43
N ILE A 105 9.47 7.08 11.54
CA ILE A 105 8.15 7.02 12.15
C ILE A 105 8.16 7.87 13.42
N PRO A 106 7.46 9.01 13.45
CA PRO A 106 7.44 9.87 14.61
C PRO A 106 6.79 9.21 15.82
N SER A 107 7.01 9.74 16.99
CA SER A 107 6.32 9.34 18.22
C SER A 107 4.81 9.30 17.98
N LYS A 108 4.13 8.24 18.41
CA LYS A 108 2.69 8.00 18.21
C LYS A 108 2.22 8.05 16.75
N GLY A 109 3.16 7.95 15.80
CA GLY A 109 2.90 8.07 14.37
C GLY A 109 2.69 6.73 13.68
N THR A 110 2.24 6.83 12.43
CA THR A 110 2.09 5.71 11.49
C THR A 110 2.58 6.16 10.13
N GLU A 111 3.33 5.30 9.44
CA GLU A 111 3.84 5.52 8.10
C GLU A 111 3.60 4.28 7.22
N GLN A 112 3.70 4.44 5.91
CA GLN A 112 3.54 3.34 4.96
C GLN A 112 4.59 3.41 3.85
N ALA A 113 4.96 2.25 3.32
CA ALA A 113 5.79 2.11 2.12
C ALA A 113 5.21 1.08 1.17
N VAL A 114 5.21 1.38 -0.11
CA VAL A 114 4.93 0.41 -1.17
C VAL A 114 6.23 -0.27 -1.54
N ILE A 115 6.30 -1.57 -1.35
CA ILE A 115 7.53 -2.33 -1.60
C ILE A 115 7.65 -2.69 -3.07
N ASP A 116 8.86 -2.51 -3.62
CA ASP A 116 9.21 -2.92 -4.98
C ASP A 116 9.28 -4.46 -5.06
N ARG A 117 8.12 -5.05 -5.30
CA ARG A 117 7.97 -6.50 -5.40
C ARG A 117 8.68 -7.10 -6.60
N ASP A 118 8.82 -6.34 -7.71
CA ASP A 118 9.44 -6.85 -8.94
C ASP A 118 10.94 -7.04 -8.71
N ARG A 119 11.55 -6.15 -7.95
CA ARG A 119 12.92 -6.32 -7.50
C ARG A 119 13.06 -7.48 -6.53
N MET A 120 12.18 -7.61 -5.52
CA MET A 120 12.18 -8.78 -4.63
C MET A 120 12.02 -10.09 -5.40
N ALA A 121 11.16 -10.11 -6.43
CA ALA A 121 10.97 -11.26 -7.29
C ALA A 121 12.24 -11.60 -8.08
N SER A 122 12.92 -10.58 -8.61
CA SER A 122 14.19 -10.75 -9.35
C SER A 122 15.28 -11.32 -8.46
N ASP A 123 15.44 -10.79 -7.24
CA ASP A 123 16.40 -11.29 -6.26
C ASP A 123 16.12 -12.77 -5.91
N ALA A 124 14.85 -13.12 -5.73
CA ALA A 124 14.45 -14.47 -5.42
C ALA A 124 14.58 -15.45 -6.60
N ILE A 125 14.51 -14.97 -7.85
CA ILE A 125 14.81 -15.79 -9.05
C ILE A 125 16.32 -16.01 -9.14
N ALA A 126 17.13 -14.99 -8.92
CA ALA A 126 18.58 -15.07 -8.93
C ALA A 126 19.13 -16.05 -7.89
N ALA A 127 18.42 -16.24 -6.79
CA ALA A 127 18.75 -17.21 -5.76
C ALA A 127 18.41 -18.69 -6.13
N GLU A 128 18.03 -18.98 -7.37
CA GLU A 128 17.81 -20.34 -7.94
C GLU A 128 16.95 -21.28 -7.06
N GLY A 129 15.94 -20.71 -6.41
CA GLY A 129 15.02 -21.47 -5.57
C GLY A 129 15.40 -21.55 -4.09
N GLU A 130 16.49 -20.93 -3.69
CA GLU A 130 16.77 -20.63 -2.31
C GLU A 130 15.87 -19.50 -1.78
N THR A 131 15.83 -19.36 -0.46
CA THR A 131 15.13 -18.24 0.17
C THR A 131 16.04 -17.01 0.17
N VAL A 132 15.45 -15.83 -0.15
CA VAL A 132 16.14 -14.55 0.02
C VAL A 132 15.75 -13.95 1.35
N THR A 133 16.73 -13.45 2.10
CA THR A 133 16.50 -12.84 3.41
C THR A 133 16.92 -11.38 3.41
N TYR A 134 15.99 -10.49 3.75
CA TYR A 134 16.23 -9.07 3.96
C TYR A 134 16.21 -8.78 5.45
N ARG A 135 17.30 -8.19 5.96
CA ARG A 135 17.37 -7.76 7.36
C ARG A 135 16.79 -6.35 7.52
N PHE A 136 16.18 -6.09 8.67
CA PHE A 136 15.71 -4.77 9.06
C PHE A 136 16.02 -4.49 10.53
N TYR A 137 16.16 -3.21 10.89
CA TYR A 137 16.49 -2.76 12.24
C TYR A 137 16.12 -1.29 12.45
N CYS A 138 16.26 -0.79 13.68
CA CYS A 138 16.19 0.63 14.01
C CYS A 138 17.60 1.20 14.23
N PRO A 139 18.14 2.03 13.33
CA PRO A 139 19.52 2.55 13.44
C PRO A 139 19.72 3.58 14.55
N LEU A 140 18.64 4.14 15.11
CA LEU A 140 18.71 5.12 16.21
C LEU A 140 19.12 4.50 17.55
N HIS A 141 18.97 3.20 17.65
CA HIS A 141 19.35 2.46 18.83
C HIS A 141 20.53 1.56 18.43
N ARG A 142 21.65 1.65 19.14
CA ARG A 142 22.79 0.75 18.91
C ARG A 142 22.31 -0.66 19.16
N VAL A 143 22.01 -1.33 18.06
CA VAL A 143 21.59 -2.70 18.06
C VAL A 143 22.86 -3.49 17.78
N ASP A 144 23.24 -4.38 18.67
CA ASP A 144 24.09 -5.50 18.28
C ASP A 144 23.45 -6.14 17.06
N ALA A 145 24.26 -6.57 16.09
CA ALA A 145 23.81 -7.02 14.77
C ALA A 145 22.70 -8.10 14.81
N ASP A 146 22.43 -8.67 15.97
CA ASP A 146 21.45 -9.73 16.20
C ASP A 146 20.06 -9.26 16.64
N MET A 147 19.87 -7.94 16.96
CA MET A 147 18.58 -7.42 17.43
C MET A 147 17.65 -6.93 16.32
N GLY A 148 18.03 -7.05 15.07
CA GLY A 148 17.20 -6.79 13.92
C GLY A 148 16.24 -7.93 13.62
N GLY A 149 15.21 -7.62 12.82
CA GLY A 149 14.32 -8.62 12.24
C GLY A 149 14.74 -9.05 10.84
N ARG A 150 13.96 -9.97 10.28
CA ARG A 150 14.18 -10.49 8.93
C ARG A 150 12.87 -10.72 8.16
N ILE A 151 12.93 -10.46 6.87
CA ILE A 151 11.89 -10.80 5.91
C ILE A 151 12.46 -11.92 5.04
N VAL A 152 11.81 -13.06 5.04
CA VAL A 152 12.21 -14.25 4.29
C VAL A 152 11.27 -14.40 3.11
N VAL A 153 11.81 -14.36 1.89
CA VAL A 153 11.04 -14.56 0.66
C VAL A 153 11.29 -15.99 0.17
N GLY A 154 10.25 -16.81 0.20
CA GLY A 154 10.27 -18.20 -0.24
C GLY A 154 9.43 -18.44 -1.51
N ARG A 155 9.39 -19.69 -1.98
CA ARG A 155 8.55 -20.12 -3.11
C ARG A 155 7.07 -19.94 -2.84
#